data_72f52cef1da1d356e496ec55930d3762
#
_entry.id   72f52cef1da1d356e496ec55930d3762
#
_cell.length_a   1.000
_cell.length_b   1.000
_cell.length_c   1.000
_cell.angle_alpha   90.00
_cell.angle_beta   90.00
_cell.angle_gamma   90.00
#
_symmetry.space_group_name_H-M   'P 1'
#
loop_
_entity.id
_entity.type
_entity.pdbx_description
1 polymer ?
#
loop_
_entity_poly.entity_id
_entity_poly.type
_entity_poly.pdbx_seq_one_letter_code
_entity_poly.pdbx_strand_id
1 'polypeptide(L)'
;MKKSIIIVLLFGFQLASAQKSNYSELIAKSGDKIEQKVIAWRHDIHQNPELGNREFRTAELITKHLQSLGIEVQTKVGITGVVGILKGDKPGPVIALRADMDALPVEETNGLPFASKVKTMYNGKETSVMHACGHDGHVAVLMGVAEVLAGMKKDLKGTVKFIFQPAEEGAPIGEEGGAYLMVKEGVLENPKVDVIFGLHMDSQVEVGNLTYRPGGTLAGVGDFKITVKGKPSHGSKPWFSVDPILVASQIVVSLQQIVSRNVKITDNAAVVTVGAINGGNRSNIIPAQVEMLGDVRAFTNEDETLIYSRIKQIAEKTAEAAGATALVELPYGVKYPVTFNNIELTNLMLPTLQKSAGVGNVFLVPANTGAEDFSFYAQKVPGLFFRLGGMPKGKDAKTAPPHHTPEFIIDDASFKLGVITFCNLVFDYAEMNKK
;
A
#
# COMPACT_ATOMS: atom_id res chain seq x y z
N MET A 1 -65.60 -30.28 35.60
CA MET A 1 -65.15 -29.75 34.32
C MET A 1 -64.53 -28.37 34.58
N LYS A 2 -63.20 -28.27 34.69
CA LYS A 2 -62.50 -26.98 34.82
C LYS A 2 -61.73 -26.76 33.52
N LYS A 3 -62.07 -25.67 32.79
CA LYS A 3 -61.34 -25.24 31.59
C LYS A 3 -60.25 -24.30 32.04
N SER A 4 -58.99 -24.70 31.82
CA SER A 4 -57.82 -23.82 31.99
C SER A 4 -57.55 -23.10 30.69
N ILE A 5 -57.49 -21.77 30.76
CA ILE A 5 -57.14 -20.87 29.68
C ILE A 5 -55.61 -20.67 29.76
N ILE A 6 -54.89 -21.09 28.71
CA ILE A 6 -53.47 -20.79 28.53
C ILE A 6 -53.40 -19.48 27.72
N ILE A 7 -52.94 -18.43 28.37
CA ILE A 7 -52.56 -17.17 27.70
C ILE A 7 -51.09 -17.29 27.31
N VAL A 8 -50.83 -17.33 26.01
CA VAL A 8 -49.49 -17.31 25.45
C VAL A 8 -49.04 -15.84 25.36
N LEU A 9 -48.04 -15.48 26.13
CA LEU A 9 -47.34 -14.23 26.02
C LEU A 9 -46.40 -14.25 24.77
N LEU A 10 -46.87 -13.65 23.70
CA LEU A 10 -46.10 -13.28 22.53
C LEU A 10 -45.82 -11.79 22.57
N PHE A 11 -44.80 -11.34 23.27
CA PHE A 11 -44.24 -10.01 23.11
C PHE A 11 -42.74 -10.02 23.40
N GLY A 12 -41.92 -9.71 22.42
CA GLY A 12 -40.54 -9.38 22.70
C GLY A 12 -39.47 -9.86 21.69
N PHE A 13 -39.66 -9.66 20.38
CA PHE A 13 -38.57 -9.83 19.43
C PHE A 13 -38.77 -8.96 18.17
N GLN A 14 -38.91 -7.63 18.31
CA GLN A 14 -38.97 -6.73 17.15
C GLN A 14 -38.28 -5.38 17.33
N LEU A 15 -37.42 -5.16 18.32
CA LEU A 15 -36.78 -3.85 18.52
C LEU A 15 -35.28 -3.76 18.19
N ALA A 16 -34.62 -4.87 17.87
CA ALA A 16 -33.18 -4.86 17.60
C ALA A 16 -32.81 -4.63 16.10
N SER A 17 -33.78 -4.73 15.20
CA SER A 17 -33.52 -4.68 13.74
C SER A 17 -33.62 -3.28 13.12
N ALA A 18 -34.32 -2.34 13.76
CA ALA A 18 -34.61 -1.03 13.17
C ALA A 18 -33.47 0.01 13.29
N GLN A 19 -32.50 -0.19 14.20
CA GLN A 19 -31.44 0.80 14.45
C GLN A 19 -30.20 0.63 13.57
N LYS A 20 -30.03 -0.53 12.93
CA LYS A 20 -28.88 -0.79 12.03
C LYS A 20 -29.00 -0.10 10.66
N SER A 21 -30.18 0.27 10.21
CA SER A 21 -30.40 0.86 8.88
C SER A 21 -30.10 2.38 8.81
N ASN A 22 -30.00 3.06 9.96
CA ASN A 22 -29.97 4.54 9.98
C ASN A 22 -28.58 5.12 9.60
N TYR A 23 -27.47 4.51 10.01
CA TYR A 23 -26.16 5.09 9.75
C TYR A 23 -25.73 5.01 8.28
N SER A 24 -25.99 3.89 7.59
CA SER A 24 -25.62 3.74 6.19
C SER A 24 -26.34 4.73 5.27
N GLU A 25 -27.61 5.03 5.56
CA GLU A 25 -28.36 6.05 4.82
C GLU A 25 -27.83 7.46 5.09
N LEU A 26 -27.50 7.78 6.35
CA LEU A 26 -26.88 9.06 6.72
C LEU A 26 -25.50 9.23 6.07
N ILE A 27 -24.68 8.17 6.06
CA ILE A 27 -23.38 8.15 5.40
C ILE A 27 -23.53 8.40 3.90
N ALA A 28 -24.47 7.71 3.23
CA ALA A 28 -24.73 7.91 1.80
C ALA A 28 -25.12 9.35 1.49
N LYS A 29 -26.09 9.92 2.25
CA LYS A 29 -26.51 11.32 2.11
C LYS A 29 -25.38 12.32 2.39
N SER A 30 -24.50 11.99 3.33
CA SER A 30 -23.30 12.81 3.62
C SER A 30 -22.26 12.71 2.50
N GLY A 31 -22.09 11.52 1.93
CA GLY A 31 -21.30 11.30 0.74
C GLY A 31 -21.74 12.15 -0.46
N ASP A 32 -23.07 12.21 -0.72
CA ASP A 32 -23.63 13.07 -1.77
C ASP A 32 -23.31 14.56 -1.53
N LYS A 33 -23.37 15.01 -0.28
CA LYS A 33 -23.09 16.42 0.06
C LYS A 33 -21.62 16.82 -0.06
N ILE A 34 -20.71 15.89 0.25
CA ILE A 34 -19.28 16.17 0.27
C ILE A 34 -18.61 15.97 -1.09
N GLU A 35 -19.23 15.25 -2.03
CA GLU A 35 -18.65 14.81 -3.30
C GLU A 35 -17.92 15.93 -4.04
N GLN A 36 -18.58 17.08 -4.25
CA GLN A 36 -17.99 18.21 -4.98
C GLN A 36 -16.78 18.84 -4.26
N LYS A 37 -16.76 18.81 -2.93
CA LYS A 37 -15.60 19.27 -2.16
C LYS A 37 -14.42 18.31 -2.33
N VAL A 38 -14.68 17.00 -2.27
CA VAL A 38 -13.64 15.97 -2.45
C VAL A 38 -13.01 16.10 -3.84
N ILE A 39 -13.83 16.28 -4.88
CA ILE A 39 -13.35 16.52 -6.25
C ILE A 39 -12.48 17.80 -6.30
N ALA A 40 -12.94 18.89 -5.68
CA ALA A 40 -12.19 20.14 -5.67
C ALA A 40 -10.84 20.02 -4.95
N TRP A 41 -10.77 19.32 -3.80
CA TRP A 41 -9.52 19.04 -3.10
C TRP A 41 -8.58 18.19 -3.94
N ARG A 42 -9.10 17.14 -4.57
CA ARG A 42 -8.30 16.30 -5.47
C ARG A 42 -7.69 17.12 -6.60
N HIS A 43 -8.48 17.95 -7.30
CA HIS A 43 -7.98 18.78 -8.39
C HIS A 43 -6.92 19.78 -7.92
N ASP A 44 -7.10 20.39 -6.74
CA ASP A 44 -6.14 21.30 -6.14
C ASP A 44 -4.81 20.62 -5.80
N ILE A 45 -4.87 19.43 -5.18
CA ILE A 45 -3.68 18.63 -4.85
C ILE A 45 -2.99 18.14 -6.12
N HIS A 46 -3.74 17.63 -7.09
CA HIS A 46 -3.21 17.16 -8.38
C HIS A 46 -2.46 18.25 -9.14
N GLN A 47 -2.99 19.47 -9.14
CA GLN A 47 -2.37 20.60 -9.81
C GLN A 47 -1.09 21.09 -9.11
N ASN A 48 -0.91 20.78 -7.83
CA ASN A 48 0.20 21.20 -6.99
C ASN A 48 0.90 20.02 -6.30
N PRO A 49 1.40 19.02 -7.07
CA PRO A 49 1.96 17.81 -6.52
C PRO A 49 3.32 18.06 -5.87
N GLU A 50 3.60 17.31 -4.82
CA GLU A 50 4.85 17.38 -4.06
C GLU A 50 5.46 15.98 -3.92
N LEU A 51 6.79 15.89 -4.08
CA LEU A 51 7.52 14.62 -3.93
C LEU A 51 7.63 14.19 -2.47
N GLY A 52 7.93 12.92 -2.25
CA GLY A 52 8.10 12.33 -0.93
C GLY A 52 9.02 13.13 0.00
N ASN A 53 8.60 13.28 1.26
CA ASN A 53 9.20 14.14 2.28
C ASN A 53 9.24 15.65 1.93
N ARG A 54 8.49 16.08 0.92
CA ARG A 54 8.37 17.48 0.49
C ARG A 54 6.92 17.97 0.40
N GLU A 55 5.98 17.19 0.93
CA GLU A 55 4.52 17.40 0.86
C GLU A 55 4.06 18.49 1.85
N PHE A 56 4.79 19.61 1.93
CA PHE A 56 4.55 20.68 2.92
C PHE A 56 3.22 21.41 2.69
N ARG A 57 2.89 21.72 1.43
CA ARG A 57 1.63 22.39 1.07
C ARG A 57 0.44 21.49 1.32
N THR A 58 0.54 20.23 0.90
CA THR A 58 -0.49 19.21 1.10
C THR A 58 -0.72 18.97 2.59
N ALA A 59 0.34 18.83 3.38
CA ALA A 59 0.27 18.71 4.84
C ALA A 59 -0.40 19.94 5.51
N GLU A 60 -0.12 21.15 5.04
CA GLU A 60 -0.76 22.37 5.54
C GLU A 60 -2.25 22.41 5.21
N LEU A 61 -2.65 22.04 3.99
CA LEU A 61 -4.05 21.93 3.55
C LEU A 61 -4.82 20.96 4.45
N ILE A 62 -4.29 19.76 4.66
CA ILE A 62 -4.87 18.73 5.53
C ILE A 62 -5.00 19.24 6.96
N THR A 63 -3.93 19.84 7.50
CA THR A 63 -3.91 20.36 8.87
C THR A 63 -5.00 21.40 9.10
N LYS A 64 -5.12 22.39 8.21
CA LYS A 64 -6.16 23.41 8.28
C LYS A 64 -7.56 22.83 8.22
N HIS A 65 -7.76 21.86 7.33
CA HIS A 65 -9.06 21.19 7.18
C HIS A 65 -9.44 20.45 8.46
N LEU A 66 -8.59 19.59 9.00
CA LEU A 66 -8.85 18.83 10.22
C LEU A 66 -9.09 19.73 11.43
N GLN A 67 -8.29 20.79 11.59
CA GLN A 67 -8.47 21.79 12.66
C GLN A 67 -9.82 22.51 12.54
N SER A 68 -10.28 22.83 11.34
CA SER A 68 -11.58 23.48 11.12
C SER A 68 -12.76 22.61 11.54
N LEU A 69 -12.55 21.28 11.59
CA LEU A 69 -13.54 20.30 12.06
C LEU A 69 -13.46 20.03 13.58
N GLY A 70 -12.54 20.68 14.28
CA GLY A 70 -12.30 20.44 15.72
C GLY A 70 -11.61 19.10 16.00
N ILE A 71 -10.90 18.54 15.03
CA ILE A 71 -10.11 17.33 15.17
C ILE A 71 -8.75 17.72 15.76
N GLU A 72 -8.27 16.94 16.74
CA GLU A 72 -6.91 17.10 17.27
C GLU A 72 -5.90 16.70 16.19
N VAL A 73 -4.86 17.53 15.96
CA VAL A 73 -3.90 17.34 14.86
C VAL A 73 -2.48 17.31 15.37
N GLN A 74 -1.74 16.29 14.92
CA GLN A 74 -0.29 16.18 15.06
C GLN A 74 0.33 16.31 13.66
N THR A 75 1.32 17.19 13.54
CA THR A 75 2.02 17.44 12.27
C THR A 75 3.47 16.98 12.36
N LYS A 76 4.14 16.85 11.20
CA LYS A 76 5.54 16.41 11.08
C LYS A 76 5.79 15.00 11.62
N VAL A 77 4.80 14.13 11.54
CA VAL A 77 4.95 12.70 11.82
C VAL A 77 5.52 12.03 10.58
N GLY A 78 6.69 11.42 10.68
CA GLY A 78 7.40 10.90 9.48
C GLY A 78 7.81 12.03 8.52
N ILE A 79 8.24 13.19 9.03
CA ILE A 79 8.70 14.42 8.36
C ILE A 79 7.56 15.35 7.96
N THR A 80 6.75 15.04 6.98
CA THR A 80 5.64 15.90 6.51
C THR A 80 4.26 15.35 6.85
N GLY A 81 4.18 14.14 7.38
CA GLY A 81 2.92 13.47 7.68
C GLY A 81 2.05 14.20 8.70
N VAL A 82 0.75 14.01 8.58
CA VAL A 82 -0.28 14.60 9.45
C VAL A 82 -1.15 13.51 10.04
N VAL A 83 -1.39 13.59 11.35
CA VAL A 83 -2.26 12.66 12.06
C VAL A 83 -3.40 13.42 12.72
N GLY A 84 -4.64 13.06 12.38
CA GLY A 84 -5.84 13.57 13.03
C GLY A 84 -6.42 12.56 14.03
N ILE A 85 -6.90 13.03 15.19
CA ILE A 85 -7.52 12.18 16.21
C ILE A 85 -8.94 12.70 16.47
N LEU A 86 -9.94 11.95 16.03
CA LEU A 86 -11.35 12.21 16.27
C LEU A 86 -11.88 11.23 17.33
N LYS A 87 -12.10 11.73 18.53
CA LYS A 87 -12.70 10.95 19.60
C LYS A 87 -14.22 11.04 19.53
N GLY A 88 -14.90 9.90 19.30
CA GLY A 88 -16.34 9.78 19.35
C GLY A 88 -16.90 9.95 20.77
N ASP A 89 -18.20 10.22 20.86
CA ASP A 89 -18.86 10.43 22.15
C ASP A 89 -19.27 9.12 22.84
N LYS A 90 -19.06 7.96 22.19
CA LYS A 90 -19.37 6.63 22.74
C LYS A 90 -18.08 5.81 22.88
N PRO A 91 -17.93 4.96 23.91
CA PRO A 91 -16.76 4.08 24.04
C PRO A 91 -16.68 3.08 22.87
N GLY A 92 -15.48 2.68 22.52
CA GLY A 92 -15.25 1.73 21.43
C GLY A 92 -13.77 1.62 21.03
N PRO A 93 -13.48 0.93 19.93
CA PRO A 93 -12.11 0.68 19.46
C PRO A 93 -11.44 1.94 18.91
N VAL A 94 -10.12 1.85 18.73
CA VAL A 94 -9.33 2.83 17.99
C VAL A 94 -9.10 2.32 16.57
N ILE A 95 -9.67 3.01 15.59
CA ILE A 95 -9.64 2.63 14.19
C ILE A 95 -8.76 3.63 13.44
N ALA A 96 -7.72 3.16 12.76
CA ALA A 96 -6.91 4.00 11.88
C ALA A 96 -7.39 3.91 10.43
N LEU A 97 -7.37 5.05 9.75
CA LEU A 97 -7.57 5.17 8.31
C LEU A 97 -6.34 5.83 7.69
N ARG A 98 -5.81 5.27 6.60
CA ARG A 98 -4.58 5.77 5.97
C ARG A 98 -4.84 6.26 4.56
N ALA A 99 -4.22 7.38 4.22
CA ALA A 99 -3.98 7.86 2.86
C ALA A 99 -2.53 8.31 2.73
N ASP A 100 -1.85 7.88 1.69
CA ASP A 100 -0.57 8.45 1.25
C ASP A 100 -0.80 9.78 0.53
N MET A 101 0.25 10.61 0.42
CA MET A 101 0.06 11.97 -0.09
C MET A 101 1.18 12.48 -1.02
N ASP A 102 2.17 11.65 -1.31
CA ASP A 102 3.30 12.03 -2.17
C ASP A 102 2.99 11.81 -3.66
N ALA A 103 3.72 12.54 -4.50
CA ALA A 103 3.67 12.47 -5.95
C ALA A 103 4.99 11.92 -6.53
N LEU A 104 5.00 11.67 -7.83
CA LEU A 104 6.09 11.04 -8.57
C LEU A 104 6.84 12.01 -9.48
N PRO A 105 8.13 11.77 -9.77
CA PRO A 105 8.92 12.54 -10.73
C PRO A 105 8.56 12.15 -12.19
N VAL A 106 7.31 12.37 -12.57
CA VAL A 106 6.73 12.03 -13.89
C VAL A 106 6.24 13.29 -14.57
N GLU A 107 6.43 13.40 -15.90
CA GLU A 107 5.86 14.47 -16.71
C GLU A 107 4.44 14.10 -17.14
N GLU A 108 3.47 14.96 -16.84
CA GLU A 108 2.07 14.73 -17.13
C GLU A 108 1.72 15.07 -18.58
N THR A 109 1.06 14.16 -19.30
CA THR A 109 0.66 14.33 -20.69
C THR A 109 -0.82 14.02 -20.98
N ASN A 110 -1.62 13.74 -19.93
CA ASN A 110 -3.02 13.32 -20.05
C ASN A 110 -4.01 14.42 -20.48
N GLY A 111 -3.59 15.69 -20.49
CA GLY A 111 -4.39 16.81 -20.98
C GLY A 111 -5.53 17.27 -20.07
N LEU A 112 -5.51 16.90 -18.78
CA LEU A 112 -6.51 17.34 -17.82
C LEU A 112 -6.47 18.87 -17.62
N PRO A 113 -7.62 19.54 -17.39
CA PRO A 113 -7.66 21.00 -17.18
C PRO A 113 -6.93 21.43 -15.89
N PHE A 114 -6.72 20.53 -14.95
CA PHE A 114 -5.97 20.70 -13.70
C PHE A 114 -4.64 19.93 -13.72
N ALA A 115 -4.12 19.58 -14.90
CA ALA A 115 -2.83 18.89 -15.05
C ALA A 115 -1.70 19.69 -14.37
N SER A 116 -0.76 18.97 -13.79
CA SER A 116 0.41 19.55 -13.14
C SER A 116 1.35 20.22 -14.15
N LYS A 117 1.89 21.38 -13.75
CA LYS A 117 2.99 22.06 -14.41
C LYS A 117 4.19 22.27 -13.47
N VAL A 118 4.16 21.57 -12.33
CA VAL A 118 5.18 21.69 -11.31
C VAL A 118 6.47 21.06 -11.78
N LYS A 119 7.59 21.76 -11.56
CA LYS A 119 8.94 21.24 -11.72
C LYS A 119 9.73 21.48 -10.45
N THR A 120 10.59 20.53 -10.10
CA THR A 120 11.45 20.62 -8.92
C THR A 120 12.78 19.91 -9.15
N MET A 121 13.72 20.11 -8.24
CA MET A 121 14.98 19.36 -8.23
C MET A 121 14.76 18.00 -7.56
N TYR A 122 15.06 16.92 -8.28
CA TYR A 122 15.04 15.56 -7.78
C TYR A 122 16.34 14.84 -8.17
N ASN A 123 17.07 14.33 -7.15
CA ASN A 123 18.36 13.65 -7.36
C ASN A 123 19.36 14.45 -8.22
N GLY A 124 19.40 15.79 -8.03
CA GLY A 124 20.31 16.68 -8.74
C GLY A 124 19.91 17.08 -10.15
N LYS A 125 18.69 16.73 -10.59
CA LYS A 125 18.13 17.11 -11.91
C LYS A 125 16.77 17.77 -11.74
N GLU A 126 16.48 18.76 -12.59
CA GLU A 126 15.13 19.29 -12.70
C GLU A 126 14.22 18.23 -13.32
N THR A 127 13.06 17.97 -12.69
CA THR A 127 12.06 17.01 -13.15
C THR A 127 10.67 17.59 -13.01
N SER A 128 9.76 17.16 -13.87
CA SER A 128 8.32 17.39 -13.71
C SER A 128 7.78 16.52 -12.58
N VAL A 129 6.68 16.94 -11.95
CA VAL A 129 6.05 16.20 -10.86
C VAL A 129 4.57 16.00 -11.17
N MET A 130 4.07 14.79 -10.93
CA MET A 130 2.68 14.42 -11.19
C MET A 130 2.18 13.44 -10.12
N HIS A 131 0.92 13.55 -9.71
CA HIS A 131 0.23 12.47 -9.02
C HIS A 131 -0.14 11.36 -10.01
N ALA A 132 0.82 10.47 -10.30
CA ALA A 132 0.66 9.38 -11.24
C ALA A 132 0.31 8.04 -10.57
N CYS A 133 -0.08 8.08 -9.27
CA CYS A 133 -0.50 6.90 -8.51
C CYS A 133 -1.88 7.04 -7.84
N GLY A 134 -2.47 8.25 -7.82
CA GLY A 134 -3.81 8.49 -7.28
C GLY A 134 -3.83 8.96 -5.83
N HIS A 135 -2.66 9.29 -5.24
CA HIS A 135 -2.55 9.73 -3.84
C HIS A 135 -3.29 11.05 -3.58
N ASP A 136 -3.42 11.93 -4.58
CA ASP A 136 -4.30 13.09 -4.55
C ASP A 136 -5.76 12.72 -4.25
N GLY A 137 -6.24 11.62 -4.86
CA GLY A 137 -7.56 11.04 -4.59
C GLY A 137 -7.65 10.41 -3.21
N HIS A 138 -6.59 9.72 -2.74
CA HIS A 138 -6.56 9.11 -1.40
C HIS A 138 -6.68 10.18 -0.31
N VAL A 139 -5.89 11.26 -0.42
CA VAL A 139 -5.96 12.42 0.50
C VAL A 139 -7.34 13.05 0.49
N ALA A 140 -7.87 13.34 -0.71
CA ALA A 140 -9.17 14.00 -0.84
C ALA A 140 -10.31 13.15 -0.25
N VAL A 141 -10.30 11.83 -0.49
CA VAL A 141 -11.24 10.88 0.11
C VAL A 141 -11.14 10.90 1.63
N LEU A 142 -9.92 10.82 2.20
CA LEU A 142 -9.75 10.78 3.65
C LEU A 142 -10.10 12.12 4.32
N MET A 143 -9.89 13.26 3.67
CA MET A 143 -10.39 14.56 4.12
C MET A 143 -11.93 14.58 4.15
N GLY A 144 -12.58 14.01 3.12
CA GLY A 144 -14.03 13.87 3.07
C GLY A 144 -14.57 12.97 4.18
N VAL A 145 -13.89 11.85 4.45
CA VAL A 145 -14.22 10.95 5.57
C VAL A 145 -14.13 11.68 6.91
N ALA A 146 -13.09 12.49 7.11
CA ALA A 146 -12.93 13.27 8.33
C ALA A 146 -14.10 14.25 8.55
N GLU A 147 -14.57 14.93 7.50
CA GLU A 147 -15.72 15.86 7.59
C GLU A 147 -17.02 15.10 7.89
N VAL A 148 -17.27 13.97 7.24
CA VAL A 148 -18.46 13.15 7.48
C VAL A 148 -18.48 12.61 8.92
N LEU A 149 -17.36 12.01 9.38
CA LEU A 149 -17.28 11.42 10.72
C LEU A 149 -17.31 12.48 11.83
N ALA A 150 -16.72 13.65 11.63
CA ALA A 150 -16.84 14.78 12.57
C ALA A 150 -18.30 15.23 12.72
N GLY A 151 -19.07 15.28 11.61
CA GLY A 151 -20.50 15.56 11.64
C GLY A 151 -21.34 14.50 12.36
N MET A 152 -20.83 13.27 12.48
CA MET A 152 -21.49 12.14 13.12
C MET A 152 -20.86 11.77 14.48
N LYS A 153 -20.02 12.63 15.06
CA LYS A 153 -19.27 12.40 16.31
C LYS A 153 -20.13 11.87 17.46
N LYS A 154 -21.36 12.36 17.61
CA LYS A 154 -22.32 11.93 18.67
C LYS A 154 -22.68 10.44 18.57
N ASP A 155 -22.64 9.88 17.38
CA ASP A 155 -22.99 8.50 17.11
C ASP A 155 -21.76 7.60 16.99
N LEU A 156 -20.57 8.18 16.80
CA LEU A 156 -19.32 7.49 16.63
C LEU A 156 -18.90 6.79 17.93
N LYS A 157 -18.62 5.48 17.84
CA LYS A 157 -18.04 4.67 18.91
C LYS A 157 -16.53 4.59 18.77
N GLY A 158 -15.82 4.84 19.85
CA GLY A 158 -14.36 4.77 19.88
C GLY A 158 -13.67 6.01 19.31
N THR A 159 -12.51 5.82 18.74
CA THR A 159 -11.66 6.89 18.20
C THR A 159 -11.25 6.55 16.78
N VAL A 160 -11.30 7.55 15.89
CA VAL A 160 -10.73 7.42 14.54
C VAL A 160 -9.43 8.20 14.48
N LYS A 161 -8.39 7.52 14.03
CA LYS A 161 -7.07 8.10 13.78
C LYS A 161 -6.89 8.21 12.26
N PHE A 162 -6.87 9.42 11.73
CA PHE A 162 -6.60 9.72 10.32
C PHE A 162 -5.09 9.84 10.13
N ILE A 163 -4.50 9.01 9.29
CA ILE A 163 -3.07 9.00 9.00
C ILE A 163 -2.87 9.44 7.56
N PHE A 164 -2.37 10.65 7.36
CA PHE A 164 -1.94 11.16 6.07
C PHE A 164 -0.43 10.98 5.99
N GLN A 165 -0.03 10.02 5.18
CA GLN A 165 1.33 9.48 5.17
C GLN A 165 2.15 10.09 4.05
N PRO A 166 3.39 10.56 4.31
CA PRO A 166 4.32 11.01 3.28
C PRO A 166 5.11 9.85 2.66
N ALA A 167 5.75 10.10 1.52
CA ALA A 167 6.85 9.33 0.95
C ALA A 167 6.58 7.79 0.82
N GLU A 168 5.37 7.40 0.35
CA GLU A 168 5.06 6.01 0.03
C GLU A 168 5.91 5.51 -1.13
N GLU A 169 6.07 6.33 -2.17
CA GLU A 169 6.85 6.07 -3.38
C GLU A 169 8.37 6.13 -3.15
N GLY A 170 8.76 6.44 -1.92
CA GLY A 170 10.13 6.49 -1.47
C GLY A 170 10.60 7.88 -1.04
N ALA A 171 11.41 7.88 0.01
CA ALA A 171 12.08 9.08 0.51
C ALA A 171 13.26 9.48 -0.41
N PRO A 172 13.66 10.76 -0.42
CA PRO A 172 14.89 11.20 -1.08
C PRO A 172 16.11 10.40 -0.61
N ILE A 173 17.11 10.26 -1.49
CA ILE A 173 18.34 9.51 -1.17
C ILE A 173 18.98 10.02 0.12
N GLY A 174 19.19 9.12 1.07
CA GLY A 174 19.81 9.40 2.37
C GLY A 174 18.81 9.85 3.46
N GLU A 175 17.52 9.91 3.15
CA GLU A 175 16.46 10.19 4.13
C GLU A 175 15.67 8.91 4.45
N GLU A 176 15.17 8.79 5.68
CA GLU A 176 14.11 7.83 6.04
C GLU A 176 12.74 8.47 5.71
N GLY A 177 11.70 7.67 5.49
CA GLY A 177 10.35 8.17 5.21
C GLY A 177 9.29 7.07 5.21
N GLY A 178 8.11 7.41 4.70
CA GLY A 178 6.99 6.51 4.50
C GLY A 178 6.40 5.94 5.79
N ALA A 179 5.64 4.87 5.63
CA ALA A 179 5.02 4.17 6.76
C ALA A 179 6.05 3.63 7.76
N TYR A 180 7.23 3.21 7.28
CA TYR A 180 8.31 2.74 8.15
C TYR A 180 8.67 3.79 9.23
N LEU A 181 8.93 5.03 8.80
CA LEU A 181 9.29 6.10 9.74
C LEU A 181 8.13 6.47 10.66
N MET A 182 6.90 6.57 10.13
CA MET A 182 5.73 6.86 10.96
C MET A 182 5.50 5.79 12.02
N VAL A 183 5.67 4.50 11.69
CA VAL A 183 5.56 3.39 12.66
C VAL A 183 6.69 3.46 13.69
N LYS A 184 7.91 3.77 13.26
CA LYS A 184 9.08 3.95 14.15
C LYS A 184 8.85 5.10 15.14
N GLU A 185 8.18 6.17 14.72
CA GLU A 185 7.80 7.30 15.57
C GLU A 185 6.55 7.04 16.44
N GLY A 186 5.95 5.86 16.35
CA GLY A 186 4.85 5.43 17.21
C GLY A 186 3.47 5.90 16.75
N VAL A 187 3.23 6.12 15.47
CA VAL A 187 1.94 6.58 14.93
C VAL A 187 0.77 5.65 15.30
N LEU A 188 1.01 4.37 15.57
CA LEU A 188 -0.01 3.40 16.00
C LEU A 188 -0.26 3.40 17.51
N GLU A 189 0.50 4.20 18.27
CA GLU A 189 0.33 4.37 19.71
C GLU A 189 -0.38 5.70 20.04
N ASN A 190 -0.80 5.90 21.23
CA ASN A 190 -1.36 7.14 21.82
C ASN A 190 -2.45 7.86 20.97
N PRO A 191 -3.68 7.28 20.83
CA PRO A 191 -4.15 6.03 21.39
C PRO A 191 -3.68 4.83 20.56
N LYS A 192 -3.53 3.67 21.22
CA LYS A 192 -3.11 2.43 20.56
C LYS A 192 -4.19 1.97 19.58
N VAL A 193 -3.79 1.77 18.31
CA VAL A 193 -4.67 1.36 17.23
C VAL A 193 -5.03 -0.11 17.37
N ASP A 194 -6.32 -0.44 17.27
CA ASP A 194 -6.84 -1.82 17.26
C ASP A 194 -6.86 -2.40 15.83
N VAL A 195 -7.12 -1.57 14.82
CA VAL A 195 -7.26 -1.97 13.40
C VAL A 195 -6.94 -0.81 12.48
N ILE A 196 -6.43 -1.11 11.28
CA ILE A 196 -6.17 -0.11 10.25
C ILE A 196 -6.83 -0.48 8.92
N PHE A 197 -7.42 0.52 8.26
CA PHE A 197 -7.94 0.41 6.90
C PHE A 197 -7.20 1.37 5.97
N GLY A 198 -6.86 0.88 4.76
CA GLY A 198 -6.31 1.66 3.67
C GLY A 198 -7.05 1.37 2.38
N LEU A 199 -7.07 2.33 1.46
CA LEU A 199 -7.53 2.12 0.10
C LEU A 199 -6.44 2.57 -0.89
N HIS A 200 -6.47 1.99 -2.08
CA HIS A 200 -5.71 2.48 -3.22
C HIS A 200 -6.61 2.64 -4.43
N MET A 201 -6.50 3.76 -5.13
CA MET A 201 -7.15 3.96 -6.42
C MET A 201 -6.56 2.99 -7.45
N ASP A 202 -7.40 2.45 -8.34
CA ASP A 202 -6.92 1.56 -9.40
C ASP A 202 -7.43 2.04 -10.76
N SER A 203 -6.51 2.52 -11.60
CA SER A 203 -6.82 3.06 -12.93
C SER A 203 -7.27 2.01 -13.94
N GLN A 204 -7.19 0.73 -13.58
CA GLN A 204 -7.59 -0.41 -14.42
C GLN A 204 -8.82 -1.16 -13.88
N VAL A 205 -9.39 -0.71 -12.77
CA VAL A 205 -10.67 -1.17 -12.24
C VAL A 205 -11.74 -0.11 -12.47
N GLU A 206 -12.88 -0.50 -13.06
CA GLU A 206 -13.95 0.44 -13.41
C GLU A 206 -14.56 1.10 -12.17
N VAL A 207 -14.89 2.40 -12.28
CA VAL A 207 -15.59 3.20 -11.26
C VAL A 207 -16.85 2.49 -10.76
N GLY A 208 -17.04 2.53 -9.45
CA GLY A 208 -18.16 1.87 -8.75
C GLY A 208 -17.81 0.47 -8.24
N ASN A 209 -16.64 -0.06 -8.59
CA ASN A 209 -16.16 -1.35 -8.16
C ASN A 209 -15.12 -1.22 -7.04
N LEU A 210 -15.12 -2.21 -6.14
CA LEU A 210 -14.07 -2.46 -5.15
C LEU A 210 -13.41 -3.80 -5.43
N THR A 211 -12.10 -3.88 -5.22
CA THR A 211 -11.41 -5.15 -5.26
C THR A 211 -10.66 -5.41 -3.96
N TYR A 212 -10.56 -6.67 -3.56
CA TYR A 212 -9.94 -7.08 -2.31
C TYR A 212 -9.28 -8.45 -2.43
N ARG A 213 -8.39 -8.75 -1.49
CA ARG A 213 -7.81 -10.08 -1.32
C ARG A 213 -7.46 -10.31 0.15
N PRO A 214 -7.91 -11.41 0.79
CA PRO A 214 -7.41 -11.84 2.08
C PRO A 214 -5.99 -12.41 1.96
N GLY A 215 -5.15 -12.22 2.97
CA GLY A 215 -3.77 -12.70 2.95
C GLY A 215 -2.83 -11.78 2.18
N GLY A 216 -1.75 -12.32 1.62
CA GLY A 216 -0.80 -11.55 0.83
C GLY A 216 -1.45 -10.91 -0.39
N THR A 217 -1.63 -9.60 -0.38
CA THR A 217 -2.31 -8.85 -1.45
C THR A 217 -1.32 -8.16 -2.37
N LEU A 218 -0.24 -7.55 -1.83
CA LEU A 218 0.91 -7.07 -2.59
C LEU A 218 2.18 -7.72 -2.08
N ALA A 219 3.16 -7.90 -2.98
CA ALA A 219 4.40 -8.59 -2.65
C ALA A 219 5.24 -7.82 -1.63
N GLY A 220 5.91 -8.55 -0.76
CA GLY A 220 7.11 -8.06 -0.12
C GLY A 220 8.22 -7.91 -1.15
N VAL A 221 9.04 -6.89 -0.99
CA VAL A 221 10.14 -6.53 -1.89
C VAL A 221 11.42 -6.42 -1.11
N GLY A 222 12.46 -7.01 -1.64
CA GLY A 222 13.82 -6.83 -1.13
C GLY A 222 14.87 -7.09 -2.20
N ASP A 223 15.75 -6.13 -2.35
CA ASP A 223 16.88 -6.28 -3.26
C ASP A 223 17.98 -7.14 -2.65
N PHE A 224 18.80 -7.72 -3.51
CA PHE A 224 20.02 -8.39 -3.10
C PHE A 224 21.21 -7.95 -3.98
N LYS A 225 22.38 -7.98 -3.37
CA LYS A 225 23.66 -7.82 -4.07
C LYS A 225 24.55 -9.03 -3.84
N ILE A 226 25.11 -9.57 -4.90
CA ILE A 226 26.10 -10.65 -4.85
C ILE A 226 27.38 -10.17 -5.52
N THR A 227 28.49 -10.18 -4.77
CA THR A 227 29.84 -9.91 -5.32
C THR A 227 30.63 -11.20 -5.36
N VAL A 228 30.86 -11.70 -6.57
CA VAL A 228 31.70 -12.88 -6.80
C VAL A 228 33.14 -12.43 -6.98
N LYS A 229 34.02 -12.86 -6.09
CA LYS A 229 35.49 -12.60 -6.15
C LYS A 229 36.20 -13.82 -6.65
N GLY A 230 36.99 -13.66 -7.72
CA GLY A 230 37.80 -14.66 -8.31
C GLY A 230 39.28 -14.28 -8.28
N LYS A 231 40.05 -14.83 -9.22
CA LYS A 231 41.49 -14.56 -9.41
C LYS A 231 41.70 -14.13 -10.87
N PRO A 232 42.17 -12.90 -11.13
CA PRO A 232 42.36 -12.40 -12.49
C PRO A 232 43.51 -13.07 -13.20
N SER A 233 43.42 -13.13 -14.55
CA SER A 233 44.54 -13.55 -15.42
C SER A 233 44.33 -13.07 -16.85
N HIS A 234 45.34 -13.33 -17.70
CA HIS A 234 45.21 -13.19 -19.15
C HIS A 234 44.20 -14.24 -19.67
N GLY A 235 43.25 -13.84 -20.50
CA GLY A 235 42.18 -14.71 -21.02
C GLY A 235 42.67 -15.95 -21.77
N SER A 236 43.90 -15.92 -22.36
CA SER A 236 44.51 -17.09 -22.99
C SER A 236 45.12 -18.10 -22.02
N LYS A 237 45.18 -17.80 -20.72
CA LYS A 237 45.79 -18.65 -19.69
C LYS A 237 44.81 -18.85 -18.51
N PRO A 238 43.57 -19.34 -18.75
CA PRO A 238 42.54 -19.44 -17.73
C PRO A 238 42.89 -20.38 -16.57
N TRP A 239 43.79 -21.32 -16.77
CA TRP A 239 44.24 -22.24 -15.71
C TRP A 239 45.06 -21.58 -14.57
N PHE A 240 45.43 -20.30 -14.71
CA PHE A 240 46.04 -19.51 -13.63
C PHE A 240 45.00 -18.65 -12.86
N SER A 241 43.73 -18.69 -13.27
CA SER A 241 42.65 -17.87 -12.73
C SER A 241 41.61 -18.67 -11.93
N VAL A 242 40.72 -17.92 -11.31
CA VAL A 242 39.37 -18.36 -10.94
C VAL A 242 38.45 -17.36 -11.59
N ASP A 243 37.71 -17.78 -12.61
CA ASP A 243 36.89 -16.87 -13.44
C ASP A 243 35.56 -16.48 -12.78
N PRO A 244 35.43 -15.26 -12.25
CA PRO A 244 34.21 -14.84 -11.57
C PRO A 244 33.04 -14.62 -12.54
N ILE A 245 33.27 -14.41 -13.85
CA ILE A 245 32.22 -14.31 -14.85
C ILE A 245 31.54 -15.66 -15.05
N LEU A 246 32.30 -16.73 -15.18
CA LEU A 246 31.78 -18.09 -15.30
C LEU A 246 30.99 -18.46 -14.04
N VAL A 247 31.53 -18.20 -12.84
CA VAL A 247 30.89 -18.49 -11.56
C VAL A 247 29.60 -17.70 -11.39
N ALA A 248 29.62 -16.41 -11.68
CA ALA A 248 28.41 -15.57 -11.63
C ALA A 248 27.29 -16.07 -12.57
N SER A 249 27.68 -16.49 -13.78
CA SER A 249 26.73 -17.06 -14.75
C SER A 249 26.08 -18.35 -14.22
N GLN A 250 26.84 -19.23 -13.57
CA GLN A 250 26.35 -20.45 -12.92
C GLN A 250 25.39 -20.10 -11.76
N ILE A 251 25.72 -19.08 -10.96
CA ILE A 251 24.85 -18.59 -9.88
C ILE A 251 23.52 -18.12 -10.45
N VAL A 252 23.50 -17.28 -11.50
CA VAL A 252 22.27 -16.79 -12.14
C VAL A 252 21.36 -17.94 -12.55
N VAL A 253 21.90 -18.96 -13.22
CA VAL A 253 21.14 -20.15 -13.62
C VAL A 253 20.63 -20.93 -12.40
N SER A 254 21.49 -21.12 -11.39
CA SER A 254 21.15 -21.89 -10.18
C SER A 254 20.10 -21.20 -9.31
N LEU A 255 20.06 -19.86 -9.28
CA LEU A 255 19.02 -19.12 -8.55
C LEU A 255 17.60 -19.41 -9.07
N GLN A 256 17.45 -19.77 -10.36
CA GLN A 256 16.13 -20.08 -10.93
C GLN A 256 15.47 -21.32 -10.32
N GLN A 257 16.25 -22.22 -9.71
CA GLN A 257 15.69 -23.37 -9.00
C GLN A 257 14.93 -22.99 -7.73
N ILE A 258 15.15 -21.80 -7.15
CA ILE A 258 14.49 -21.38 -5.92
C ILE A 258 12.98 -21.37 -6.12
N VAL A 259 12.47 -20.61 -7.09
CA VAL A 259 11.03 -20.55 -7.40
C VAL A 259 10.52 -21.89 -7.91
N SER A 260 11.26 -22.53 -8.83
CA SER A 260 10.79 -23.74 -9.50
C SER A 260 10.86 -25.01 -8.65
N ARG A 261 11.62 -25.05 -7.53
CA ARG A 261 11.90 -26.26 -6.74
C ARG A 261 11.77 -26.10 -5.23
N ASN A 262 11.75 -24.87 -4.69
CA ASN A 262 11.71 -24.64 -3.25
C ASN A 262 10.42 -23.96 -2.79
N VAL A 263 9.89 -23.02 -3.59
CA VAL A 263 8.63 -22.33 -3.27
C VAL A 263 7.43 -23.21 -3.65
N LYS A 264 6.42 -23.26 -2.81
CA LYS A 264 5.16 -23.95 -3.09
C LYS A 264 4.26 -23.04 -3.96
N ILE A 265 4.52 -23.04 -5.26
CA ILE A 265 3.88 -22.14 -6.24
C ILE A 265 2.36 -22.31 -6.39
N THR A 266 1.78 -23.39 -5.82
CA THR A 266 0.33 -23.60 -5.75
C THR A 266 -0.34 -22.74 -4.67
N ASP A 267 0.41 -22.31 -3.67
CA ASP A 267 -0.11 -21.51 -2.56
C ASP A 267 0.16 -20.02 -2.79
N ASN A 268 1.41 -19.70 -3.18
CA ASN A 268 1.85 -18.33 -3.40
C ASN A 268 2.78 -18.23 -4.62
N ALA A 269 2.68 -17.12 -5.34
CA ALA A 269 3.68 -16.76 -6.33
C ALA A 269 4.96 -16.26 -5.68
N ALA A 270 6.09 -16.35 -6.38
CA ALA A 270 7.35 -15.72 -6.01
C ALA A 270 8.14 -15.35 -7.25
N VAL A 271 9.01 -14.35 -7.13
CA VAL A 271 9.91 -13.91 -8.20
C VAL A 271 11.31 -13.76 -7.62
N VAL A 272 12.30 -14.25 -8.34
CA VAL A 272 13.72 -13.99 -8.09
C VAL A 272 14.35 -13.56 -9.40
N THR A 273 14.76 -12.30 -9.49
CA THR A 273 15.31 -11.69 -10.69
C THR A 273 16.76 -11.27 -10.44
N VAL A 274 17.66 -11.54 -11.36
CA VAL A 274 18.94 -10.84 -11.46
C VAL A 274 18.80 -9.80 -12.56
N GLY A 275 18.68 -8.52 -12.16
CA GLY A 275 18.42 -7.39 -13.05
C GLY A 275 19.68 -6.77 -13.64
N ALA A 276 20.83 -6.95 -12.97
CA ALA A 276 22.10 -6.46 -13.47
C ALA A 276 23.24 -7.43 -13.12
N ILE A 277 24.20 -7.55 -14.06
CA ILE A 277 25.45 -8.26 -13.88
C ILE A 277 26.58 -7.43 -14.50
N ASN A 278 27.58 -7.08 -13.70
CA ASN A 278 28.68 -6.18 -14.10
C ASN A 278 30.04 -6.78 -13.76
N GLY A 279 30.94 -6.91 -14.75
CA GLY A 279 32.27 -7.41 -14.53
C GLY A 279 33.07 -7.48 -15.81
N GLY A 280 34.37 -7.20 -15.68
CA GLY A 280 35.32 -7.15 -16.81
C GLY A 280 35.16 -5.88 -17.66
N ASN A 281 36.18 -5.58 -18.46
CA ASN A 281 36.23 -4.44 -19.38
C ASN A 281 36.94 -4.75 -20.71
N ARG A 282 37.53 -5.93 -20.84
CA ARG A 282 38.24 -6.36 -22.05
C ARG A 282 38.06 -7.85 -22.28
N SER A 283 37.97 -8.25 -23.55
CA SER A 283 37.76 -9.63 -23.96
C SER A 283 38.92 -10.60 -23.62
N ASN A 284 40.12 -10.08 -23.46
CA ASN A 284 41.32 -10.88 -23.18
C ASN A 284 41.79 -10.83 -21.72
N ILE A 285 40.93 -10.36 -20.79
CA ILE A 285 41.21 -10.27 -19.36
C ILE A 285 40.12 -10.96 -18.58
N ILE A 286 40.45 -11.94 -17.74
CA ILE A 286 39.58 -12.46 -16.71
C ILE A 286 39.65 -11.48 -15.54
N PRO A 287 38.48 -10.88 -15.10
CA PRO A 287 38.46 -9.86 -14.07
C PRO A 287 38.67 -10.42 -12.66
N ALA A 288 38.92 -9.54 -11.68
CA ALA A 288 39.05 -9.93 -10.29
C ALA A 288 37.68 -10.22 -9.62
N GLN A 289 36.62 -9.56 -10.08
CA GLN A 289 35.28 -9.72 -9.50
C GLN A 289 34.17 -9.42 -10.51
N VAL A 290 32.98 -9.91 -10.16
CA VAL A 290 31.70 -9.62 -10.83
C VAL A 290 30.67 -9.24 -9.75
N GLU A 291 29.85 -8.21 -10.00
CA GLU A 291 28.76 -7.82 -9.15
C GLU A 291 27.42 -8.11 -9.84
N MET A 292 26.47 -8.62 -9.08
CA MET A 292 25.08 -8.84 -9.50
C MET A 292 24.14 -8.11 -8.56
N LEU A 293 23.12 -7.46 -9.13
CA LEU A 293 21.99 -6.87 -8.41
C LEU A 293 20.72 -7.61 -8.80
N GLY A 294 19.90 -7.91 -7.82
CA GLY A 294 18.65 -8.62 -8.06
C GLY A 294 17.53 -8.21 -7.10
N ASP A 295 16.34 -8.66 -7.42
CA ASP A 295 15.07 -8.35 -6.76
C ASP A 295 14.35 -9.65 -6.38
N VAL A 296 13.73 -9.66 -5.20
CA VAL A 296 12.91 -10.73 -4.68
C VAL A 296 11.50 -10.21 -4.46
N ARG A 297 10.50 -10.99 -4.92
CA ARG A 297 9.07 -10.78 -4.61
C ARG A 297 8.52 -12.02 -3.94
N ALA A 298 7.85 -11.86 -2.79
CA ALA A 298 7.21 -12.94 -2.05
C ALA A 298 5.87 -12.46 -1.46
N PHE A 299 4.95 -13.39 -1.15
CA PHE A 299 3.63 -13.06 -0.61
C PHE A 299 3.43 -13.56 0.83
N THR A 300 4.44 -14.18 1.41
CA THR A 300 4.51 -14.55 2.83
C THR A 300 5.91 -14.28 3.38
N ASN A 301 6.01 -14.04 4.68
CA ASN A 301 7.31 -13.88 5.35
C ASN A 301 8.11 -15.19 5.34
N GLU A 302 7.42 -16.33 5.36
CA GLU A 302 8.02 -17.68 5.30
C GLU A 302 8.70 -17.89 3.94
N ASP A 303 8.01 -17.60 2.83
CA ASP A 303 8.59 -17.73 1.48
C ASP A 303 9.76 -16.75 1.28
N GLU A 304 9.63 -15.50 1.77
CA GLU A 304 10.72 -14.53 1.71
C GLU A 304 11.97 -15.03 2.45
N THR A 305 11.79 -15.52 3.67
CA THR A 305 12.89 -16.08 4.49
C THR A 305 13.54 -17.27 3.80
N LEU A 306 12.73 -18.18 3.24
CA LEU A 306 13.20 -19.31 2.45
C LEU A 306 14.03 -18.83 1.27
N ILE A 307 13.51 -17.91 0.46
CA ILE A 307 14.18 -17.40 -0.74
C ILE A 307 15.52 -16.78 -0.39
N TYR A 308 15.58 -15.93 0.64
CA TYR A 308 16.81 -15.28 1.09
C TYR A 308 17.87 -16.30 1.52
N SER A 309 17.47 -17.29 2.31
CA SER A 309 18.38 -18.36 2.74
C SER A 309 18.93 -19.16 1.56
N ARG A 310 18.09 -19.43 0.56
CA ARG A 310 18.49 -20.16 -0.65
C ARG A 310 19.39 -19.34 -1.57
N ILE A 311 19.13 -18.04 -1.77
CA ILE A 311 20.01 -17.14 -2.53
C ILE A 311 21.41 -17.19 -1.95
N LYS A 312 21.52 -16.97 -0.64
CA LYS A 312 22.81 -17.01 0.06
C LYS A 312 23.53 -18.35 -0.10
N GLN A 313 22.82 -19.44 0.18
CA GLN A 313 23.41 -20.80 0.10
C GLN A 313 23.87 -21.14 -1.32
N ILE A 314 23.07 -20.85 -2.33
CA ILE A 314 23.40 -21.13 -3.74
C ILE A 314 24.62 -20.32 -4.17
N ALA A 315 24.62 -19.01 -3.89
CA ALA A 315 25.73 -18.15 -4.26
C ALA A 315 27.06 -18.58 -3.63
N GLU A 316 27.05 -18.77 -2.30
CA GLU A 316 28.25 -19.17 -1.55
C GLU A 316 28.78 -20.55 -1.99
N LYS A 317 27.89 -21.55 -2.11
CA LYS A 317 28.31 -22.92 -2.45
C LYS A 317 28.74 -23.07 -3.91
N THR A 318 28.12 -22.34 -4.84
CA THR A 318 28.55 -22.33 -6.25
C THR A 318 29.95 -21.68 -6.38
N ALA A 319 30.17 -20.57 -5.67
CA ALA A 319 31.45 -19.90 -5.68
C ALA A 319 32.55 -20.79 -5.04
N GLU A 320 32.30 -21.39 -3.88
CA GLU A 320 33.21 -22.29 -3.17
C GLU A 320 33.60 -23.46 -4.04
N ALA A 321 32.64 -24.11 -4.73
CA ALA A 321 32.92 -25.25 -5.62
C ALA A 321 33.89 -24.90 -6.79
N ALA A 322 33.90 -23.64 -7.20
CA ALA A 322 34.79 -23.13 -8.25
C ALA A 322 36.12 -22.53 -7.71
N GLY A 323 36.34 -22.53 -6.41
CA GLY A 323 37.49 -21.87 -5.77
C GLY A 323 37.36 -20.34 -5.69
N ALA A 324 36.15 -19.77 -5.91
CA ALA A 324 35.81 -18.36 -5.75
C ALA A 324 35.17 -18.09 -4.38
N THR A 325 34.87 -16.81 -4.12
CA THR A 325 34.11 -16.39 -2.95
C THR A 325 32.94 -15.53 -3.41
N ALA A 326 31.75 -15.79 -2.88
CA ALA A 326 30.60 -14.90 -3.03
C ALA A 326 30.32 -14.16 -1.72
N LEU A 327 30.21 -12.84 -1.79
CA LEU A 327 29.69 -11.99 -0.72
C LEU A 327 28.23 -11.67 -1.06
N VAL A 328 27.32 -11.95 -0.14
CA VAL A 328 25.88 -11.78 -0.34
C VAL A 328 25.34 -10.78 0.68
N GLU A 329 24.83 -9.67 0.17
CA GLU A 329 24.15 -8.62 0.95
C GLU A 329 22.64 -8.79 0.73
N LEU A 330 21.92 -9.12 1.82
CA LEU A 330 20.49 -9.44 1.83
C LEU A 330 19.84 -9.00 3.15
N PRO A 331 18.82 -8.10 3.16
CA PRO A 331 18.42 -7.28 2.01
C PRO A 331 19.50 -6.26 1.65
N TYR A 332 19.52 -5.81 0.38
CA TYR A 332 20.35 -4.72 -0.10
C TYR A 332 19.48 -3.52 -0.41
N GLY A 333 19.63 -2.41 0.36
CA GLY A 333 18.77 -1.24 0.23
C GLY A 333 17.45 -1.35 1.00
N VAL A 334 16.39 -0.73 0.45
CA VAL A 334 15.08 -0.68 1.09
C VAL A 334 14.36 -2.03 0.96
N LYS A 335 13.69 -2.43 2.05
CA LYS A 335 12.86 -3.63 2.08
C LYS A 335 11.43 -3.22 2.46
N TYR A 336 10.45 -3.63 1.66
CA TYR A 336 9.04 -3.55 2.04
C TYR A 336 8.52 -4.95 2.44
N PRO A 337 7.91 -5.09 3.63
CA PRO A 337 7.24 -6.33 3.99
C PRO A 337 6.08 -6.66 3.03
N VAL A 338 5.60 -7.88 3.09
CA VAL A 338 4.35 -8.26 2.40
C VAL A 338 3.19 -7.41 2.90
N THR A 339 2.44 -6.79 1.98
CA THR A 339 1.16 -6.17 2.33
C THR A 339 0.14 -7.29 2.54
N PHE A 340 -0.06 -7.61 3.81
CA PHE A 340 -0.86 -8.75 4.23
C PHE A 340 -2.18 -8.27 4.85
N ASN A 341 -3.28 -8.50 4.13
CA ASN A 341 -4.62 -8.28 4.69
C ASN A 341 -4.92 -9.37 5.71
N ASN A 342 -5.22 -8.96 6.95
CA ASN A 342 -5.64 -9.90 7.99
C ASN A 342 -6.88 -10.67 7.51
N ILE A 343 -6.78 -11.99 7.45
CA ILE A 343 -7.81 -12.85 6.83
C ILE A 343 -9.14 -12.75 7.59
N GLU A 344 -9.09 -12.75 8.92
CA GLU A 344 -10.29 -12.68 9.76
C GLU A 344 -10.96 -11.31 9.63
N LEU A 345 -10.17 -10.22 9.68
CA LEU A 345 -10.66 -8.86 9.49
C LEU A 345 -11.26 -8.67 8.10
N THR A 346 -10.59 -9.18 7.05
CA THR A 346 -11.07 -9.07 5.67
C THR A 346 -12.42 -9.77 5.50
N ASN A 347 -12.55 -11.01 6.02
CA ASN A 347 -13.79 -11.74 5.97
C ASN A 347 -14.90 -11.08 6.80
N LEU A 348 -14.56 -10.51 7.96
CA LEU A 348 -15.48 -9.76 8.81
C LEU A 348 -16.01 -8.51 8.12
N MET A 349 -15.16 -7.80 7.38
CA MET A 349 -15.50 -6.52 6.72
C MET A 349 -16.01 -6.68 5.28
N LEU A 350 -15.94 -7.87 4.68
CA LEU A 350 -16.46 -8.10 3.33
C LEU A 350 -17.94 -7.69 3.17
N PRO A 351 -18.87 -8.02 4.10
CA PRO A 351 -20.25 -7.53 4.01
C PRO A 351 -20.35 -6.00 4.01
N THR A 352 -19.44 -5.29 4.67
CA THR A 352 -19.39 -3.82 4.68
C THR A 352 -18.94 -3.25 3.34
N LEU A 353 -17.94 -3.86 2.70
CA LEU A 353 -17.54 -3.50 1.33
C LEU A 353 -18.71 -3.71 0.36
N GLN A 354 -19.37 -4.87 0.45
CA GLN A 354 -20.54 -5.21 -0.37
C GLN A 354 -21.75 -4.29 -0.12
N LYS A 355 -21.96 -3.88 1.12
CA LYS A 355 -22.97 -2.87 1.47
C LYS A 355 -22.68 -1.51 0.83
N SER A 356 -21.41 -1.13 0.75
CA SER A 356 -20.99 0.18 0.24
C SER A 356 -21.08 0.28 -1.28
N ALA A 357 -20.61 -0.73 -2.01
CA ALA A 357 -20.54 -0.74 -3.47
C ALA A 357 -21.67 -1.52 -4.15
N GLY A 358 -22.39 -2.37 -3.40
CA GLY A 358 -23.30 -3.40 -3.94
C GLY A 358 -22.56 -4.75 -4.09
N VAL A 359 -23.27 -5.84 -3.82
CA VAL A 359 -22.70 -7.21 -3.82
C VAL A 359 -22.04 -7.56 -5.15
N GLY A 360 -22.61 -7.14 -6.28
CA GLY A 360 -22.08 -7.41 -7.61
C GLY A 360 -20.86 -6.57 -8.01
N ASN A 361 -20.45 -5.61 -7.18
CA ASN A 361 -19.39 -4.65 -7.47
C ASN A 361 -18.16 -4.82 -6.55
N VAL A 362 -18.05 -5.95 -5.85
CA VAL A 362 -16.93 -6.27 -4.96
C VAL A 362 -16.29 -7.57 -5.39
N PHE A 363 -15.04 -7.50 -5.87
CA PHE A 363 -14.39 -8.61 -6.53
C PHE A 363 -13.15 -9.09 -5.76
N LEU A 364 -13.05 -10.41 -5.59
CA LEU A 364 -11.80 -11.04 -5.17
C LEU A 364 -10.83 -11.06 -6.36
N VAL A 365 -9.60 -10.56 -6.14
CA VAL A 365 -8.58 -10.47 -7.18
C VAL A 365 -7.33 -11.30 -6.84
N PRO A 366 -6.54 -11.69 -7.84
CA PRO A 366 -5.22 -12.27 -7.62
C PRO A 366 -4.30 -11.31 -6.84
N ALA A 367 -3.25 -11.87 -6.22
CA ALA A 367 -2.17 -11.08 -5.64
C ALA A 367 -1.42 -10.30 -6.73
N ASN A 368 -0.90 -9.13 -6.39
CA ASN A 368 -0.15 -8.26 -7.30
C ASN A 368 1.32 -8.20 -6.86
N THR A 369 2.25 -8.26 -7.79
CA THR A 369 3.69 -8.24 -7.53
C THR A 369 4.26 -6.85 -7.23
N GLY A 370 3.45 -5.78 -7.29
CA GLY A 370 3.80 -4.46 -6.76
C GLY A 370 4.03 -4.49 -5.26
N ALA A 371 4.72 -3.48 -4.74
CA ALA A 371 4.92 -3.27 -3.31
C ALA A 371 4.05 -2.10 -2.81
N GLU A 372 3.85 -2.05 -1.49
CA GLU A 372 3.07 -1.01 -0.82
C GLU A 372 3.51 -0.94 0.65
N ASP A 373 3.87 0.24 1.12
CA ASP A 373 4.42 0.42 2.45
C ASP A 373 3.37 0.43 3.58
N PHE A 374 2.06 0.42 3.24
CA PHE A 374 0.99 0.07 4.19
C PHE A 374 1.32 -1.24 4.95
N SER A 375 2.14 -2.07 4.35
CA SER A 375 2.66 -3.30 4.93
C SER A 375 3.28 -3.09 6.32
N PHE A 376 3.97 -1.98 6.57
CA PHE A 376 4.57 -1.70 7.88
C PHE A 376 3.53 -1.54 8.99
N TYR A 377 2.37 -0.95 8.68
CA TYR A 377 1.24 -0.90 9.62
C TYR A 377 0.62 -2.28 9.81
N ALA A 378 0.38 -3.01 8.71
CA ALA A 378 -0.24 -4.33 8.73
C ALA A 378 0.61 -5.39 9.46
N GLN A 379 1.92 -5.20 9.58
CA GLN A 379 2.80 -6.02 10.42
C GLN A 379 2.60 -5.77 11.94
N LYS A 380 1.97 -4.68 12.33
CA LYS A 380 1.81 -4.26 13.73
C LYS A 380 0.40 -4.43 14.26
N VAL A 381 -0.60 -4.20 13.42
CA VAL A 381 -2.02 -4.29 13.76
C VAL A 381 -2.80 -4.97 12.63
N PRO A 382 -3.93 -5.62 12.91
CA PRO A 382 -4.78 -6.14 11.83
C PRO A 382 -5.13 -5.05 10.83
N GLY A 383 -4.78 -5.27 9.55
CA GLY A 383 -5.01 -4.33 8.46
C GLY A 383 -5.89 -4.92 7.36
N LEU A 384 -6.65 -4.05 6.71
CA LEU A 384 -7.35 -4.34 5.45
C LEU A 384 -7.06 -3.22 4.46
N PHE A 385 -6.37 -3.57 3.38
CA PHE A 385 -6.07 -2.72 2.24
C PHE A 385 -6.87 -3.21 1.04
N PHE A 386 -7.72 -2.36 0.49
CA PHE A 386 -8.58 -2.68 -0.66
C PHE A 386 -8.37 -1.66 -1.78
N ARG A 387 -8.82 -1.99 -2.99
CA ARG A 387 -8.72 -1.08 -4.12
C ARG A 387 -10.07 -0.51 -4.50
N LEU A 388 -10.06 0.76 -4.88
CA LEU A 388 -11.20 1.53 -5.36
C LEU A 388 -11.03 1.79 -6.84
N GLY A 389 -11.99 1.37 -7.65
CA GLY A 389 -11.96 1.55 -9.09
C GLY A 389 -11.95 3.03 -9.48
N GLY A 390 -10.97 3.40 -10.30
CA GLY A 390 -10.77 4.75 -10.85
C GLY A 390 -10.85 4.81 -12.38
N MET A 391 -11.00 3.68 -13.07
CA MET A 391 -11.13 3.65 -14.52
C MET A 391 -12.51 4.17 -14.94
N PRO A 392 -12.60 5.12 -15.89
CA PRO A 392 -13.88 5.57 -16.42
C PRO A 392 -14.72 4.41 -17.00
N LYS A 393 -16.05 4.49 -16.83
CA LYS A 393 -16.97 3.46 -17.30
C LYS A 393 -16.82 3.17 -18.79
N GLY A 394 -16.87 1.89 -19.12
CA GLY A 394 -16.82 1.41 -20.51
C GLY A 394 -15.44 1.48 -21.16
N LYS A 395 -14.38 1.74 -20.41
CA LYS A 395 -13.00 1.61 -20.86
C LYS A 395 -12.51 0.18 -20.69
N ASP A 396 -11.54 -0.22 -21.51
CA ASP A 396 -10.90 -1.53 -21.40
C ASP A 396 -9.68 -1.43 -20.47
N ALA A 397 -9.66 -2.24 -19.42
CA ALA A 397 -8.56 -2.30 -18.45
C ALA A 397 -7.19 -2.58 -19.11
N LYS A 398 -7.15 -3.27 -20.25
CA LYS A 398 -5.91 -3.57 -20.98
C LYS A 398 -5.31 -2.35 -21.68
N THR A 399 -6.12 -1.33 -21.96
CA THR A 399 -5.72 -0.10 -22.65
C THR A 399 -5.77 1.13 -21.74
N ALA A 400 -6.34 1.00 -20.55
CA ALA A 400 -6.33 2.06 -19.56
C ALA A 400 -4.90 2.35 -19.10
N PRO A 401 -4.47 3.64 -19.04
CA PRO A 401 -3.13 3.99 -18.63
C PRO A 401 -2.83 3.44 -17.22
N PRO A 402 -1.74 2.68 -17.05
CA PRO A 402 -1.39 2.14 -15.76
C PRO A 402 -0.81 3.23 -14.84
N HIS A 403 -0.71 2.90 -13.55
CA HIS A 403 0.00 3.73 -12.58
C HIS A 403 1.43 4.02 -13.04
N HIS A 404 2.01 5.14 -12.58
CA HIS A 404 3.39 5.59 -12.83
C HIS A 404 3.67 5.96 -14.29
N THR A 405 2.61 6.25 -15.09
CA THR A 405 2.77 6.69 -16.49
C THR A 405 2.33 8.14 -16.69
N PRO A 406 2.87 8.84 -17.71
CA PRO A 406 2.49 10.22 -18.04
C PRO A 406 1.01 10.42 -18.38
N GLU A 407 0.34 9.38 -18.84
CA GLU A 407 -1.07 9.36 -19.26
C GLU A 407 -2.02 8.91 -18.14
N PHE A 408 -1.50 8.60 -16.93
CA PHE A 408 -2.31 8.14 -15.81
C PHE A 408 -3.50 9.06 -15.55
N ILE A 409 -4.67 8.45 -15.37
CA ILE A 409 -5.92 9.17 -15.08
C ILE A 409 -6.83 8.32 -14.21
N ILE A 410 -7.54 8.98 -13.30
CA ILE A 410 -8.63 8.40 -12.51
C ILE A 410 -9.88 9.28 -12.63
N ASP A 411 -11.04 8.64 -12.61
CA ASP A 411 -12.35 9.30 -12.70
C ASP A 411 -12.81 9.80 -11.33
N ASP A 412 -13.17 11.06 -11.24
CA ASP A 412 -13.64 11.71 -10.02
C ASP A 412 -14.90 11.05 -9.41
N ALA A 413 -15.71 10.37 -10.23
CA ALA A 413 -16.92 9.67 -9.78
C ALA A 413 -16.64 8.51 -8.80
N SER A 414 -15.37 8.10 -8.63
CA SER A 414 -14.96 7.07 -7.67
C SER A 414 -14.93 7.56 -6.21
N PHE A 415 -14.66 8.85 -5.98
CA PHE A 415 -14.31 9.35 -4.65
C PHE A 415 -15.45 9.23 -3.63
N LYS A 416 -16.68 9.48 -4.05
CA LYS A 416 -17.85 9.31 -3.18
C LYS A 416 -17.94 7.89 -2.61
N LEU A 417 -17.70 6.87 -3.43
CA LEU A 417 -17.67 5.48 -2.97
C LEU A 417 -16.57 5.25 -1.95
N GLY A 418 -15.39 5.83 -2.15
CA GLY A 418 -14.28 5.78 -1.18
C GLY A 418 -14.68 6.35 0.19
N VAL A 419 -15.29 7.54 0.21
CA VAL A 419 -15.79 8.17 1.44
C VAL A 419 -16.83 7.29 2.13
N ILE A 420 -17.83 6.81 1.40
CA ILE A 420 -18.89 5.95 1.94
C ILE A 420 -18.31 4.66 2.50
N THR A 421 -17.37 4.05 1.80
CA THR A 421 -16.76 2.78 2.20
C THR A 421 -15.99 2.92 3.50
N PHE A 422 -15.10 3.91 3.62
CA PHE A 422 -14.35 4.14 4.87
C PHE A 422 -15.29 4.46 6.04
N CYS A 423 -16.29 5.32 5.86
CA CYS A 423 -17.25 5.63 6.92
C CYS A 423 -18.02 4.37 7.37
N ASN A 424 -18.47 3.54 6.43
CA ASN A 424 -19.14 2.28 6.75
C ASN A 424 -18.21 1.30 7.49
N LEU A 425 -16.94 1.18 7.09
CA LEU A 425 -15.94 0.34 7.78
C LEU A 425 -15.75 0.77 9.24
N VAL A 426 -15.68 2.09 9.49
CA VAL A 426 -15.57 2.63 10.85
C VAL A 426 -16.79 2.28 11.70
N PHE A 427 -18.00 2.56 11.21
CA PHE A 427 -19.20 2.30 11.98
C PHE A 427 -19.46 0.81 12.20
N ASP A 428 -19.33 -0.02 11.16
CA ASP A 428 -19.60 -1.46 11.27
C ASP A 428 -18.56 -2.15 12.16
N TYR A 429 -17.27 -1.83 12.01
CA TYR A 429 -16.24 -2.40 12.88
C TYR A 429 -16.47 -2.04 14.35
N ALA A 430 -16.79 -0.77 14.63
CA ALA A 430 -17.08 -0.32 15.98
C ALA A 430 -18.35 -0.94 16.59
N GLU A 431 -19.35 -1.30 15.77
CA GLU A 431 -20.55 -2.01 16.24
C GLU A 431 -20.28 -3.49 16.55
N MET A 432 -19.39 -4.15 15.76
CA MET A 432 -19.05 -5.57 15.94
C MET A 432 -18.12 -5.81 17.13
N ASN A 433 -17.28 -4.84 17.45
CA ASN A 433 -16.28 -4.93 18.53
C ASN A 433 -16.73 -4.08 19.73
N LYS A 434 -17.76 -4.55 20.43
CA LYS A 434 -18.20 -3.95 21.69
C LYS A 434 -17.17 -4.28 22.79
N LYS A 435 -16.25 -3.36 23.03
CA LYS A 435 -15.41 -3.36 24.25
C LYS A 435 -16.15 -2.69 25.39
#